data_c0427ba7c1742ddd8f6875e4292121e9
#
_entry.id   c0427ba7c1742ddd8f6875e4292121e9
#
_cell.length_a   1.000
_cell.length_b   1.000
_cell.length_c   1.000
_cell.angle_alpha   90.00
_cell.angle_beta   90.00
_cell.angle_gamma   90.00
#
_symmetry.space_group_name_H-M   'P 1'
#
loop_
_entity.id
_entity.type
_entity.pdbx_description
1 polymer ?
#
loop_
_entity_poly.entity_id
_entity_poly.type
_entity_poly.pdbx_seq_one_letter_code
_entity_poly.pdbx_strand_id
1 'polypeptide(L)'
;MNEMDIRQNLYNKLEKEFKDFIEEIQKKEPKEIVDSAYQIAIKEELVGIFYPQEDKYDIEEIKALNKLPDPLEELYQGWMDCDAGICSVLEDSVSLTLEDVLEQQKEKKKDRER
;
A
#
# COMPACT_ATOMS: atom_id res chain seq x y z
N MET A 1 21.81 16.86 -12.43
CA MET A 1 20.49 16.19 -12.34
C MET A 1 19.62 16.99 -11.37
N ASN A 2 18.44 17.42 -11.78
CA ASN A 2 17.56 18.19 -10.91
C ASN A 2 16.74 17.27 -10.00
N GLU A 3 16.02 17.86 -9.04
CA GLU A 3 15.24 17.08 -8.07
C GLU A 3 14.18 16.20 -8.72
N MET A 4 13.51 16.70 -9.75
CA MET A 4 12.50 15.93 -10.46
C MET A 4 13.11 14.68 -11.13
N ASP A 5 14.31 14.81 -11.71
CA ASP A 5 15.00 13.67 -12.31
C ASP A 5 15.36 12.62 -11.26
N ILE A 6 15.80 13.06 -10.08
CA ILE A 6 16.15 12.16 -8.98
C ILE A 6 14.91 11.40 -8.50
N ARG A 7 13.78 12.10 -8.36
CA ARG A 7 12.52 11.50 -7.96
C ARG A 7 12.03 10.51 -9.01
N GLN A 8 12.14 10.88 -10.29
CA GLN A 8 11.72 10.00 -11.39
C GLN A 8 12.58 8.74 -11.42
N ASN A 9 13.87 8.86 -11.16
CA ASN A 9 14.76 7.70 -11.14
C ASN A 9 14.38 6.70 -10.05
N LEU A 10 14.04 7.20 -8.86
CA LEU A 10 13.57 6.30 -7.79
C LEU A 10 12.26 5.64 -8.18
N TYR A 11 11.31 6.43 -8.69
CA TYR A 11 10.01 5.90 -9.10
C TYR A 11 10.17 4.81 -10.16
N ASN A 12 11.01 5.04 -11.16
CA ASN A 12 11.29 4.05 -12.19
C ASN A 12 11.91 2.77 -11.62
N LYS A 13 12.79 2.92 -10.66
CA LYS A 13 13.44 1.80 -9.97
C LYS A 13 12.40 0.96 -9.19
N LEU A 14 11.51 1.64 -8.47
CA LEU A 14 10.44 0.97 -7.73
C LEU A 14 9.47 0.24 -8.66
N GLU A 15 9.09 0.88 -9.78
CA GLU A 15 8.22 0.24 -10.77
C GLU A 15 8.87 -1.00 -11.36
N LYS A 16 10.16 -0.92 -11.67
CA LYS A 16 10.88 -2.07 -12.23
C LYS A 16 10.94 -3.21 -11.21
N GLU A 17 11.26 -2.88 -9.97
CA GLU A 17 11.32 -3.86 -8.90
C GLU A 17 9.95 -4.55 -8.72
N PHE A 18 8.87 -3.77 -8.73
CA PHE A 18 7.52 -4.30 -8.63
C PHE A 18 7.18 -5.20 -9.83
N LYS A 19 7.52 -4.76 -11.02
CA LYS A 19 7.27 -5.55 -12.25
C LYS A 19 8.00 -6.89 -12.19
N ASP A 20 9.27 -6.88 -11.78
CA ASP A 20 10.06 -8.10 -11.64
C ASP A 20 9.44 -9.02 -10.59
N PHE A 21 8.96 -8.46 -9.49
CA PHE A 21 8.27 -9.21 -8.44
C PHE A 21 7.02 -9.91 -8.99
N ILE A 22 6.19 -9.18 -9.75
CA ILE A 22 4.98 -9.75 -10.35
C ILE A 22 5.34 -10.87 -11.32
N GLU A 23 6.36 -10.69 -12.15
CA GLU A 23 6.80 -11.74 -13.08
C GLU A 23 7.21 -13.02 -12.35
N GLU A 24 7.93 -12.89 -11.23
CA GLU A 24 8.31 -14.02 -10.41
C GLU A 24 7.10 -14.74 -9.81
N ILE A 25 6.13 -13.96 -9.32
CA ILE A 25 4.92 -14.52 -8.71
C ILE A 25 4.09 -15.29 -9.75
N GLN A 26 4.00 -14.77 -10.96
CA GLN A 26 3.24 -15.43 -12.03
C GLN A 26 3.75 -16.81 -12.40
N LYS A 27 5.01 -17.09 -12.08
CA LYS A 27 5.62 -18.41 -12.34
C LYS A 27 5.28 -19.43 -11.26
N LYS A 28 4.68 -19.00 -10.16
CA LYS A 28 4.39 -19.86 -9.02
C LYS A 28 3.04 -20.59 -9.18
N GLU A 29 2.81 -21.55 -8.30
CA GLU A 29 1.54 -22.27 -8.28
C GLU A 29 0.39 -21.34 -7.90
N PRO A 30 -0.85 -21.61 -8.35
CA PRO A 30 -1.99 -20.74 -8.06
C PRO A 30 -2.17 -20.42 -6.59
N LYS A 31 -1.96 -21.37 -5.69
CA LYS A 31 -2.07 -21.15 -4.26
C LYS A 31 -1.08 -20.11 -3.76
N GLU A 32 0.16 -20.20 -4.26
CA GLU A 32 1.21 -19.24 -3.87
C GLU A 32 0.93 -17.85 -4.39
N ILE A 33 0.32 -17.76 -5.59
CA ILE A 33 -0.10 -16.47 -6.15
C ILE A 33 -1.16 -15.83 -5.25
N VAL A 34 -2.14 -16.61 -4.82
CA VAL A 34 -3.20 -16.11 -3.92
C VAL A 34 -2.58 -15.67 -2.58
N ASP A 35 -1.66 -16.46 -2.03
CA ASP A 35 -1.00 -16.14 -0.76
C ASP A 35 -0.17 -14.86 -0.86
N SER A 36 0.24 -14.48 -2.08
CA SER A 36 1.03 -13.26 -2.30
C SER A 36 0.17 -12.03 -2.55
N ALA A 37 -1.16 -12.16 -2.59
CA ALA A 37 -2.05 -11.05 -2.94
C ALA A 37 -1.88 -9.83 -2.03
N TYR A 38 -1.70 -10.04 -0.73
CA TYR A 38 -1.48 -8.96 0.23
C TYR A 38 -0.20 -8.19 -0.11
N GLN A 39 0.88 -8.92 -0.34
CA GLN A 39 2.18 -8.32 -0.65
C GLN A 39 2.10 -7.52 -1.95
N ILE A 40 1.40 -8.06 -2.96
CA ILE A 40 1.20 -7.37 -4.23
C ILE A 40 0.49 -6.03 -4.02
N ALA A 41 -0.61 -6.04 -3.27
CA ALA A 41 -1.42 -4.85 -3.03
C ALA A 41 -0.61 -3.77 -2.28
N ILE A 42 0.11 -4.15 -1.25
CA ILE A 42 0.89 -3.20 -0.46
C ILE A 42 2.06 -2.63 -1.27
N LYS A 43 2.77 -3.47 -2.03
CA LYS A 43 3.87 -2.99 -2.87
C LYS A 43 3.39 -2.03 -3.94
N GLU A 44 2.23 -2.30 -4.55
CA GLU A 44 1.65 -1.39 -5.54
C GLU A 44 1.37 -0.01 -4.95
N GLU A 45 0.77 0.02 -3.75
CA GLU A 45 0.50 1.28 -3.05
C GLU A 45 1.79 2.02 -2.70
N LEU A 46 2.81 1.27 -2.25
CA LEU A 46 4.11 1.88 -1.90
C LEU A 46 4.75 2.56 -3.11
N VAL A 47 4.69 1.92 -4.28
CA VAL A 47 5.21 2.52 -5.52
C VAL A 47 4.50 3.85 -5.80
N GLY A 48 3.17 3.87 -5.69
CA GLY A 48 2.35 5.05 -5.95
C GLY A 48 2.68 6.24 -5.06
N ILE A 49 3.09 5.97 -3.81
CA ILE A 49 3.47 7.03 -2.86
C ILE A 49 4.64 7.88 -3.39
N PHE A 50 5.52 7.27 -4.18
CA PHE A 50 6.72 7.95 -4.67
C PHE A 50 6.57 8.53 -6.07
N TYR A 51 5.34 8.69 -6.54
CA TYR A 51 5.08 9.36 -7.81
C TYR A 51 5.73 10.76 -7.77
N PRO A 52 6.60 11.10 -8.75
CA PRO A 52 7.47 12.29 -8.63
C PRO A 52 6.72 13.61 -8.43
N GLN A 53 5.54 13.76 -9.01
CA GLN A 53 4.76 14.98 -8.93
C GLN A 53 4.10 15.21 -7.57
N GLU A 54 4.02 14.16 -6.76
CA GLU A 54 3.44 14.25 -5.40
C GLU A 54 4.36 14.97 -4.43
N ASP A 55 5.67 14.89 -4.61
CA ASP A 55 6.68 15.63 -3.85
C ASP A 55 6.52 15.52 -2.33
N LYS A 56 6.22 14.33 -1.84
CA LYS A 56 5.89 14.10 -0.42
C LYS A 56 7.10 14.02 0.51
N TYR A 57 8.27 13.69 -0.03
CA TYR A 57 9.48 13.43 0.76
C TYR A 57 10.63 14.27 0.31
N ASP A 58 11.55 14.59 1.25
CA ASP A 58 12.73 15.39 0.96
C ASP A 58 13.66 14.68 -0.02
N ILE A 59 14.37 15.47 -0.80
CA ILE A 59 15.28 14.92 -1.82
C ILE A 59 16.38 14.04 -1.19
N GLU A 60 16.82 14.36 0.02
CA GLU A 60 17.81 13.56 0.70
C GLU A 60 17.29 12.18 1.06
N GLU A 61 16.00 12.10 1.44
CA GLU A 61 15.35 10.84 1.71
C GLU A 61 15.21 10.00 0.43
N ILE A 62 14.86 10.66 -0.68
CA ILE A 62 14.76 10.00 -1.99
C ILE A 62 16.11 9.44 -2.42
N LYS A 63 17.18 10.22 -2.26
CA LYS A 63 18.54 9.77 -2.58
C LYS A 63 18.93 8.56 -1.75
N ALA A 64 18.59 8.56 -0.46
CA ALA A 64 18.91 7.45 0.43
C ALA A 64 18.24 6.16 -0.02
N LEU A 65 16.95 6.22 -0.36
CA LEU A 65 16.23 5.05 -0.88
C LEU A 65 16.83 4.56 -2.19
N ASN A 66 17.22 5.50 -3.06
CA ASN A 66 17.76 5.14 -4.38
C ASN A 66 19.11 4.43 -4.31
N LYS A 67 19.81 4.54 -3.18
CA LYS A 67 21.09 3.84 -2.97
C LYS A 67 20.89 2.37 -2.59
N LEU A 68 19.71 2.00 -2.15
CA LEU A 68 19.43 0.62 -1.77
C LEU A 68 19.31 -0.26 -3.02
N PRO A 69 19.76 -1.51 -2.97
CA PRO A 69 19.58 -2.43 -4.09
C PRO A 69 18.12 -2.77 -4.34
N ASP A 70 17.34 -2.93 -3.26
CA ASP A 70 15.93 -3.32 -3.34
C ASP A 70 15.08 -2.39 -2.46
N PRO A 71 14.89 -1.12 -2.87
CA PRO A 71 14.18 -0.16 -2.02
C PRO A 71 12.71 -0.53 -1.76
N LEU A 72 12.04 -1.16 -2.73
CA LEU A 72 10.64 -1.56 -2.54
C LEU A 72 10.52 -2.64 -1.46
N GLU A 73 11.40 -3.62 -1.47
CA GLU A 73 11.41 -4.67 -0.44
C GLU A 73 11.69 -4.07 0.94
N GLU A 74 12.63 -3.12 1.03
CA GLU A 74 12.91 -2.43 2.29
C GLU A 74 11.68 -1.69 2.81
N LEU A 75 10.97 -1.00 1.92
CA LEU A 75 9.75 -0.29 2.29
C LEU A 75 8.66 -1.27 2.75
N TYR A 76 8.54 -2.40 2.07
CA TYR A 76 7.57 -3.42 2.45
C TYR A 76 7.90 -4.00 3.83
N GLN A 77 9.16 -4.30 4.12
CA GLN A 77 9.56 -4.79 5.43
C GLN A 77 9.28 -3.75 6.52
N GLY A 78 9.52 -2.48 6.22
CA GLY A 78 9.18 -1.38 7.14
C GLY A 78 7.69 -1.35 7.46
N TRP A 79 6.85 -1.56 6.45
CA TRP A 79 5.41 -1.65 6.65
C TRP A 79 5.04 -2.81 7.56
N MET A 80 5.62 -3.99 7.32
CA MET A 80 5.34 -5.18 8.12
C MET A 80 5.74 -5.02 9.59
N ASP A 81 6.78 -4.21 9.83
CA ASP A 81 7.27 -3.94 11.20
C ASP A 81 6.49 -2.81 11.88
N CYS A 82 5.61 -2.14 11.15
CA CYS A 82 4.86 -1.02 11.68
C CYS A 82 3.72 -1.49 12.60
N ASP A 83 3.62 -0.88 13.78
CA ASP A 83 2.59 -1.21 14.77
C ASP A 83 1.18 -0.91 14.26
N ALA A 84 1.05 0.01 13.30
CA ALA A 84 -0.24 0.42 12.74
C ALA A 84 -0.64 -0.42 11.52
N GLY A 85 -0.30 -1.68 11.50
CA GLY A 85 -0.54 -2.58 10.36
C GLY A 85 -1.98 -2.64 9.88
N ILE A 86 -2.19 -3.33 8.75
CA ILE A 86 -3.49 -3.40 8.08
C ILE A 86 -4.62 -3.93 8.97
N CYS A 87 -4.30 -4.80 9.93
CA CYS A 87 -5.32 -5.33 10.85
C CYS A 87 -5.97 -4.23 11.67
N SER A 88 -5.16 -3.25 12.14
CA SER A 88 -5.66 -2.12 12.91
C SER A 88 -6.58 -1.24 12.06
N VAL A 89 -6.18 -0.96 10.82
CA VAL A 89 -6.98 -0.18 9.88
C VAL A 89 -8.31 -0.88 9.57
N LEU A 90 -8.25 -2.20 9.36
CA LEU A 90 -9.45 -2.98 9.09
C LEU A 90 -10.40 -2.99 10.29
N GLU A 91 -9.87 -3.12 11.50
CA GLU A 91 -10.69 -3.09 12.71
C GLU A 91 -11.42 -1.76 12.86
N ASP A 92 -10.72 -0.65 12.58
CA ASP A 92 -11.34 0.69 12.60
C ASP A 92 -12.45 0.79 11.56
N SER A 93 -12.23 0.26 10.36
CA SER A 93 -13.23 0.25 9.29
C SER A 93 -14.45 -0.57 9.68
N VAL A 94 -14.25 -1.72 10.30
CA VAL A 94 -15.34 -2.57 10.80
C VAL A 94 -16.18 -1.83 11.83
N SER A 95 -15.50 -1.16 12.78
CA SER A 95 -16.19 -0.40 13.83
C SER A 95 -17.08 0.70 13.24
N LEU A 96 -16.59 1.45 12.27
CA LEU A 96 -17.36 2.49 11.60
C LEU A 96 -18.54 1.91 10.84
N THR A 97 -18.34 0.80 10.15
CA THR A 97 -19.42 0.12 9.40
C THR A 97 -20.51 -0.37 10.34
N LEU A 98 -20.13 -0.92 11.49
CA LEU A 98 -21.10 -1.41 12.48
C LEU A 98 -21.94 -0.27 13.04
N GLU A 99 -21.36 0.89 13.28
CA GLU A 99 -22.11 2.07 13.72
C GLU A 99 -23.17 2.47 12.69
N ASP A 100 -22.78 2.49 11.40
CA ASP A 100 -23.73 2.81 10.32
C ASP A 100 -24.84 1.79 10.21
N VAL A 101 -24.51 0.50 10.28
CA VAL A 101 -25.50 -0.58 10.18
C VAL A 101 -26.52 -0.48 11.32
N LEU A 102 -26.06 -0.24 12.55
CA LEU A 102 -26.93 -0.11 13.71
C LEU A 102 -27.85 1.09 13.56
N GLU A 103 -27.34 2.21 13.08
CA GLU A 103 -28.12 3.42 12.87
C GLU A 103 -29.21 3.19 11.80
N GLN A 104 -28.86 2.56 10.69
CA GLN A 104 -29.82 2.23 9.62
C GLN A 104 -30.94 1.33 10.13
N GLN A 105 -30.61 0.36 10.96
CA GLN A 105 -31.61 -0.55 11.53
C GLN A 105 -32.57 0.16 12.49
N LYS A 106 -32.06 1.13 13.24
CA LYS A 106 -32.90 1.96 14.11
C LYS A 106 -33.89 2.79 13.30
N GLU A 107 -33.45 3.39 12.21
CA GLU A 107 -34.31 4.16 11.32
C GLU A 107 -35.40 3.30 10.70
N LYS A 108 -35.07 2.10 10.23
CA LYS A 108 -36.05 1.16 9.66
C LYS A 108 -37.09 0.73 10.71
N LYS A 109 -36.63 0.52 11.94
CA LYS A 109 -37.52 0.15 13.03
C LYS A 109 -38.54 1.25 13.36
N LYS A 110 -38.06 2.53 13.34
CA LYS A 110 -38.96 3.68 13.54
C LYS A 110 -39.98 3.78 12.43
N ASP A 111 -39.60 3.54 11.20
CA ASP A 111 -40.54 3.56 10.07
C ASP A 111 -41.58 2.46 10.17
N ARG A 112 -41.25 1.28 10.70
CA ARG A 112 -42.17 0.18 10.90
C ARG A 112 -43.17 0.43 12.02
N GLU A 113 -42.82 1.26 12.98
CA GLU A 113 -43.71 1.57 14.12
C GLU A 113 -44.74 2.65 13.80
N ARG A 114 -44.64 3.24 12.62
CA ARG A 114 -45.67 4.16 12.12
C ARG A 114 -46.75 3.37 11.42
#